data_c0828ce1e266a56add405e56c6619af8
#
_entry.id   c0828ce1e266a56add405e56c6619af8
#
_cell.length_a   1.000
_cell.length_b   1.000
_cell.length_c   1.000
_cell.angle_alpha   90.00
_cell.angle_beta   90.00
_cell.angle_gamma   90.00
#
_symmetry.space_group_name_H-M   'P 1'
#
loop_
_entity.id
_entity.type
_entity.pdbx_description
1 polymer ?
#
loop_
_entity_poly.entity_id
_entity_poly.type
_entity_poly.pdbx_seq_one_letter_code
_entity_poly.pdbx_strand_id
1 'polypeptide(L)'
;MQSQQIRIRLKAFDHRLIDQSTQEIVESAKRTGAQVRGPIPLPTKKERFTVLISPHVNKDARDQYEIRTHKRLLDIVEPTEKTVDALMKLDLAAGVEVQISLA
;
A
#
# COMPACT_ATOMS: atom_id res chain seq x y z
N MET A 1 24.12 -17.81 -9.00
CA MET A 1 24.01 -16.35 -8.80
C MET A 1 22.64 -16.01 -8.28
N GLN A 2 22.60 -15.40 -7.13
CA GLN A 2 21.31 -15.07 -6.52
C GLN A 2 20.80 -13.76 -7.07
N SER A 3 19.63 -13.80 -7.68
CA SER A 3 18.95 -12.59 -8.07
C SER A 3 18.30 -11.99 -6.84
N GLN A 4 18.58 -10.72 -6.59
CA GLN A 4 17.92 -9.98 -5.53
C GLN A 4 16.47 -9.69 -5.93
N GLN A 5 15.59 -9.78 -4.97
CA GLN A 5 14.20 -9.39 -5.14
C GLN A 5 13.91 -8.20 -4.26
N ILE A 6 13.10 -7.30 -4.77
CA ILE A 6 12.61 -6.17 -3.99
C ILE A 6 11.16 -6.46 -3.63
N ARG A 7 10.89 -6.52 -2.33
CA ARG A 7 9.54 -6.71 -1.83
C ARG A 7 8.97 -5.38 -1.39
N ILE A 8 7.84 -5.03 -1.95
CA ILE A 8 7.17 -3.76 -1.66
C ILE A 8 5.82 -4.05 -1.03
N ARG A 9 5.61 -3.45 0.14
CA ARG A 9 4.35 -3.52 0.85
C ARG A 9 3.73 -2.14 0.88
N LEU A 10 2.47 -2.07 0.49
CA LEU A 10 1.73 -0.82 0.50
C LEU A 10 0.57 -0.93 1.48
N LYS A 11 0.32 0.16 2.19
CA LYS A 11 -0.83 0.29 3.10
C LYS A 11 -1.51 1.61 2.83
N ALA A 12 -2.82 1.60 2.79
CA ALA A 12 -3.61 2.81 2.68
C ALA A 12 -5.00 2.57 3.23
N PHE A 13 -5.64 3.64 3.68
CA PHE A 13 -7.04 3.57 4.09
C PHE A 13 -7.98 3.63 2.90
N ASP A 14 -7.53 4.18 1.79
CA ASP A 14 -8.33 4.31 0.58
C ASP A 14 -7.89 3.27 -0.45
N HIS A 15 -8.81 2.41 -0.87
CA HIS A 15 -8.49 1.35 -1.82
C HIS A 15 -8.14 1.90 -3.21
N ARG A 16 -8.69 3.04 -3.59
CA ARG A 16 -8.39 3.64 -4.90
C ARG A 16 -6.97 4.16 -4.95
N LEU A 17 -6.53 4.81 -3.88
CA LEU A 17 -5.17 5.33 -3.78
C LEU A 17 -4.14 4.20 -3.79
N ILE A 18 -4.41 3.13 -3.06
CA ILE A 18 -3.47 2.02 -3.00
C ILE A 18 -3.37 1.30 -4.35
N ASP A 19 -4.48 1.13 -5.04
CA ASP A 19 -4.48 0.48 -6.36
C ASP A 19 -3.77 1.35 -7.39
N GLN A 20 -4.00 2.65 -7.37
CA GLN A 20 -3.32 3.59 -8.27
C GLN A 20 -1.82 3.60 -8.02
N SER A 21 -1.39 3.68 -6.76
CA SER A 21 0.02 3.67 -6.41
C SER A 21 0.68 2.36 -6.78
N THR A 22 -0.01 1.24 -6.58
CA THR A 22 0.48 -0.07 -6.97
C THR A 22 0.71 -0.12 -8.48
N GLN A 23 -0.23 0.39 -9.26
CA GLN A 23 -0.12 0.41 -10.70
C GLN A 23 1.06 1.27 -11.17
N GLU A 24 1.27 2.42 -10.54
CA GLU A 24 2.41 3.29 -10.85
C GLU A 24 3.73 2.59 -10.60
N ILE A 25 3.84 1.85 -9.49
CA ILE A 25 5.04 1.08 -9.17
C ILE A 25 5.27 -0.02 -10.20
N VAL A 26 4.22 -0.75 -10.56
CA VAL A 26 4.31 -1.82 -11.54
C VAL A 26 4.77 -1.29 -12.90
N GLU A 27 4.18 -0.19 -13.34
CA GLU A 27 4.55 0.41 -14.63
C GLU A 27 5.99 0.90 -14.63
N SER A 28 6.42 1.53 -13.54
CA SER A 28 7.80 2.02 -13.42
C SER A 28 8.80 0.87 -13.44
N ALA A 29 8.51 -0.22 -12.73
CA ALA A 29 9.38 -1.38 -12.71
C ALA A 29 9.46 -2.05 -14.09
N LYS A 30 8.33 -2.22 -14.76
CA LYS A 30 8.31 -2.81 -16.10
C LYS A 30 9.06 -1.96 -17.13
N ARG A 31 8.96 -0.65 -16.98
CA ARG A 31 9.65 0.28 -17.89
C ARG A 31 11.16 0.13 -17.80
N THR A 32 11.68 -0.27 -16.65
CA THR A 32 13.11 -0.49 -16.45
C THR A 32 13.56 -1.89 -16.83
N GLY A 33 12.67 -2.75 -17.27
CA GLY A 33 12.98 -4.11 -17.69
C GLY A 33 12.88 -5.16 -16.59
N ALA A 34 12.46 -4.78 -15.39
CA ALA A 34 12.28 -5.74 -14.31
C ALA A 34 10.97 -6.49 -14.45
N GLN A 35 10.94 -7.70 -13.92
CA GLN A 35 9.72 -8.50 -13.84
C GLN A 35 9.03 -8.23 -12.51
N VAL A 36 7.71 -8.16 -12.57
CA VAL A 36 6.91 -7.90 -11.38
C VAL A 36 5.97 -9.07 -11.14
N ARG A 37 5.99 -9.57 -9.91
CA ARG A 37 5.05 -10.57 -9.43
C ARG A 37 4.02 -9.92 -8.53
N GLY A 38 2.78 -10.11 -8.84
CA GLY A 38 1.69 -9.48 -8.14
C GLY A 38 1.16 -8.30 -8.93
N PRO A 39 0.44 -7.38 -8.35
CA PRO A 39 0.22 -7.22 -6.90
C PRO A 39 -0.72 -8.27 -6.29
N ILE A 40 -0.43 -8.63 -5.06
CA ILE A 40 -1.24 -9.56 -4.30
C ILE A 40 -1.99 -8.78 -3.23
N PRO A 41 -3.32 -8.80 -3.25
CA PRO A 41 -4.07 -8.16 -2.16
C PRO A 41 -3.94 -9.01 -0.89
N LEU A 42 -3.53 -8.37 0.18
CA LEU A 42 -3.51 -9.00 1.49
C LEU A 42 -4.85 -8.75 2.19
N PRO A 43 -5.17 -9.53 3.22
CA PRO A 43 -6.43 -9.33 3.94
C PRO A 43 -6.56 -7.90 4.46
N THR A 44 -7.72 -7.32 4.24
CA THR A 44 -8.03 -5.97 4.71
C THR A 44 -8.32 -6.03 6.21
N LYS A 45 -7.61 -5.19 6.97
CA LYS A 45 -7.85 -5.07 8.39
C LYS A 45 -8.97 -4.07 8.62
N LYS A 46 -10.01 -4.49 9.32
CA LYS A 46 -11.13 -3.64 9.68
C LYS A 46 -11.09 -3.39 11.17
N GLU A 47 -11.13 -2.13 11.55
CA GLU A 47 -11.21 -1.74 12.94
C GLU A 47 -12.45 -0.88 13.13
N ARG A 48 -13.25 -1.22 14.13
CA ARG A 48 -14.45 -0.47 14.47
C ARG A 48 -14.25 0.21 15.80
N PHE A 49 -14.53 1.50 15.79
CA PHE A 49 -14.44 2.30 16.99
C PHE A 49 -15.81 2.89 17.30
N THR A 50 -16.20 2.83 18.55
CA THR A 50 -17.41 3.50 19.03
C THR A 50 -16.97 4.72 19.82
N VAL A 51 -17.42 5.88 19.37
CA VAL A 51 -17.11 7.13 20.07
C VAL A 51 -18.39 7.67 20.68
N LEU A 52 -18.31 8.00 21.97
CA LEU A 52 -19.37 8.69 22.67
C LEU A 52 -19.23 10.18 22.42
N ILE A 53 -20.14 10.76 21.66
CA ILE A 53 -20.04 12.16 21.27
C ILE A 53 -20.45 13.07 22.42
N SER A 54 -21.52 12.73 23.14
CA SER A 54 -21.95 13.54 24.28
C SER A 54 -22.69 12.66 25.27
N PRO A 55 -22.23 12.58 26.52
CA PRO A 55 -22.92 11.80 27.53
C PRO A 55 -24.21 12.45 28.02
N HIS A 56 -24.49 13.69 27.70
CA HIS A 56 -25.60 14.43 28.27
C HIS A 56 -26.83 14.52 27.36
N VAL A 57 -26.66 14.29 26.10
CA VAL A 57 -27.68 14.71 25.17
C VAL A 57 -28.55 13.57 24.73
N ASN A 58 -27.98 12.40 24.49
CA ASN A 58 -28.75 11.40 23.82
C ASN A 58 -28.13 10.03 23.95
N LYS A 59 -28.97 9.04 24.14
CA LYS A 59 -28.51 7.66 24.16
C LYS A 59 -27.94 7.23 22.81
N ASP A 60 -28.34 7.92 21.76
CA ASP A 60 -27.95 7.60 20.39
C ASP A 60 -26.73 8.38 19.92
N ALA A 61 -26.11 9.17 20.80
CA ALA A 61 -24.91 9.93 20.46
C ALA A 61 -23.66 9.04 20.43
N ARG A 62 -23.75 7.95 19.71
CA ARG A 62 -22.65 7.03 19.48
C ARG A 62 -22.39 6.99 17.99
N ASP A 63 -21.21 7.45 17.60
CA ASP A 63 -20.76 7.25 16.25
C ASP A 63 -19.86 6.04 16.19
N GLN A 64 -20.16 5.17 15.27
CA GLN A 64 -19.30 4.05 14.98
C GLN A 64 -18.45 4.39 13.78
N TYR A 65 -17.14 4.34 13.97
CA TYR A 65 -16.20 4.55 12.89
C TYR A 65 -15.61 3.20 12.50
N GLU A 66 -15.55 2.96 11.21
CA GLU A 66 -14.90 1.79 10.67
C GLU A 66 -13.69 2.25 9.88
N ILE A 67 -12.52 1.79 10.28
CA ILE A 67 -11.28 2.04 9.57
C ILE A 67 -10.87 0.76 8.86
N ARG A 68 -10.75 0.83 7.55
CA ARG A 68 -10.29 -0.28 6.72
C ARG A 68 -8.88 0.03 6.26
N THR A 69 -7.96 -0.86 6.59
CA THR A 69 -6.59 -0.75 6.13
C THR A 69 -6.39 -1.74 4.99
N HIS A 70 -6.20 -1.22 3.80
CA HIS A 70 -5.93 -2.04 2.63
C HIS A 70 -4.43 -2.26 2.52
N LYS A 71 -4.06 -3.47 2.14
CA LYS A 71 -2.65 -3.86 2.00
C LYS A 71 -2.43 -4.52 0.66
N ARG A 72 -1.31 -4.20 0.04
CA ARG A 72 -0.89 -4.84 -1.21
C ARG A 72 0.56 -5.25 -1.07
N LEU A 73 0.88 -6.38 -1.68
CA LEU A 73 2.24 -6.90 -1.71
C LEU A 73 2.64 -7.13 -3.14
N LEU A 74 3.82 -6.67 -3.51
CA LEU A 74 4.37 -7.01 -4.82
C LEU A 74 5.87 -7.26 -4.69
N ASP A 75 6.35 -8.15 -5.55
CA ASP A 75 7.76 -8.49 -5.63
C ASP A 75 8.29 -8.09 -6.99
N ILE A 76 9.41 -7.41 -6.99
CA ILE A 76 10.13 -7.09 -8.21
C ILE A 76 11.28 -8.07 -8.32
N VAL A 77 11.24 -8.86 -9.38
CA VAL A 77 12.23 -9.90 -9.66
C VAL A 77 13.23 -9.36 -10.67
N GLU A 78 14.49 -9.62 -10.44
CA GLU A 78 15.57 -9.17 -11.30
C GLU A 78 15.59 -7.64 -11.47
N PRO A 79 15.64 -6.89 -10.37
CA PRO A 79 15.71 -5.44 -10.47
C PRO A 79 17.05 -5.00 -11.02
N THR A 80 17.03 -3.92 -11.80
CA THR A 80 18.25 -3.28 -12.27
C THR A 80 18.49 -2.02 -11.45
N GLU A 81 19.66 -1.38 -11.65
CA GLU A 81 19.92 -0.10 -11.01
C GLU A 81 18.89 0.95 -11.42
N LYS A 82 18.44 0.87 -12.66
CA LYS A 82 17.39 1.77 -13.17
C LYS A 82 16.07 1.56 -12.45
N THR A 83 15.76 0.31 -12.06
CA THR A 83 14.57 0.00 -11.32
C THR A 83 14.59 0.67 -9.94
N VAL A 84 15.70 0.55 -9.23
CA VAL A 84 15.86 1.17 -7.92
C VAL A 84 15.74 2.69 -8.02
N ASP A 85 16.41 3.30 -8.99
CA ASP A 85 16.34 4.74 -9.20
C ASP A 85 14.92 5.19 -9.53
N ALA A 86 14.22 4.46 -10.37
CA ALA A 86 12.85 4.79 -10.75
C ALA A 86 11.92 4.73 -9.54
N LEU A 87 12.09 3.72 -8.69
CA LEU A 87 11.27 3.59 -7.48
C LEU A 87 11.54 4.71 -6.48
N MET A 88 12.79 5.13 -6.34
CA MET A 88 13.13 6.22 -5.44
C MET A 88 12.63 7.58 -5.91
N LYS A 89 12.45 7.74 -7.21
CA LYS A 89 11.95 8.98 -7.80
C LYS A 89 10.44 9.02 -7.91
N LEU A 90 9.76 7.92 -7.62
CA LEU A 90 8.30 7.90 -7.66
C LEU A 90 7.71 8.77 -6.56
N ASP A 91 6.82 9.65 -6.99
CA ASP A 91 6.08 10.50 -6.06
C ASP A 91 4.69 9.89 -5.92
N LEU A 92 4.54 9.08 -4.87
CA LEU A 92 3.28 8.40 -4.62
C LEU A 92 2.31 9.31 -3.88
N ALA A 93 1.02 8.99 -3.99
CA ALA A 93 -0.02 9.79 -3.38
C ALA A 93 0.15 9.84 -1.86
N ALA A 94 -0.14 11.00 -1.28
CA ALA A 94 -0.20 11.13 0.16
C ALA A 94 -1.28 10.19 0.72
N GLY A 95 -1.01 9.59 1.87
CA GLY A 95 -1.92 8.62 2.46
C GLY A 95 -1.62 7.17 2.13
N VAL A 96 -0.62 6.93 1.29
CA VAL A 96 -0.14 5.58 1.02
C VAL A 96 1.21 5.39 1.69
N GLU A 97 1.28 4.40 2.57
CA GLU A 97 2.53 4.02 3.22
C GLU A 97 3.20 2.93 2.39
N VAL A 98 4.46 3.12 2.10
CA VAL A 98 5.24 2.18 1.29
C VAL A 98 6.43 1.70 2.10
N GLN A 99 6.59 0.39 2.19
CA GLN A 99 7.76 -0.24 2.77
C GLN A 99 8.46 -1.05 1.71
N ILE A 100 9.74 -0.81 1.54
CA ILE A 100 10.57 -1.49 0.56
C ILE A 100 11.64 -2.27 1.32
N SER A 101 11.74 -3.55 1.01
CA SER A 101 12.76 -4.40 1.61
C SER A 101 13.39 -5.28 0.53
N LEU A 102 14.64 -5.59 0.74
CA LEU A 102 15.33 -6.58 -0.09
C LEU A 102 15.05 -7.97 0.44
N ALA A 103 14.74 -8.85 -0.46
CA ALA A 103 14.44 -10.23 -0.11
C ALA A 103 15.49 -11.19 -0.68
#